data_417cf5026074fdde81da3d2507a386d6
#
_entry.id   417cf5026074fdde81da3d2507a386d6
#
_cell.length_a   1.000
_cell.length_b   1.000
_cell.length_c   1.000
_cell.angle_alpha   90.00
_cell.angle_beta   90.00
_cell.angle_gamma   90.00
#
_symmetry.space_group_name_H-M   'P 1'
#
loop_
_entity.id
_entity.type
_entity.pdbx_description
1 polymer ?
#
loop_
_entity_poly.entity_id
_entity_poly.type
_entity_poly.pdbx_seq_one_letter_code
_entity_poly.pdbx_strand_id
1 'polypeptide(L)'
;IPVLDTQLLSKIKMKLEETFGGNLHELIIGGAALNKEVEQFLKKINFPFTVGYGMTECSPVISTTVAWNVKKNSVGQLLPNCEAKTVDGELWVRGSSVMQGYYKMPEETKTALKDGWLCTGDLGYVDEERFIYLTGRKKNLIITKNGENVSPEELENKLSSSRLVQEVLVREAKGVIEAEIYPDEEYAKKQGLEREEEVRVELQKLIDEYNQGAPAYKKIYSLIIREKEFEKTASRKIKRY
;
A
#
# COMPACT_ATOMS: atom_id res chain seq x y z
N ILE A 1 -3.60 -35.25 -1.76
CA ILE A 1 -3.61 -33.95 -1.02
C ILE A 1 -3.89 -32.74 -1.94
N PRO A 2 -3.41 -32.64 -3.21
CA PRO A 2 -3.71 -31.46 -4.05
C PRO A 2 -5.21 -31.24 -4.35
N VAL A 3 -6.01 -32.30 -4.38
CA VAL A 3 -7.47 -32.21 -4.68
C VAL A 3 -8.28 -31.63 -3.51
N LEU A 4 -7.90 -31.92 -2.28
CA LEU A 4 -8.56 -31.37 -1.08
C LEU A 4 -8.35 -29.85 -0.95
N ASP A 5 -7.14 -29.40 -1.26
CA ASP A 5 -6.82 -27.96 -1.27
C ASP A 5 -7.65 -27.21 -2.33
N THR A 6 -7.84 -27.78 -3.52
CA THR A 6 -8.61 -27.16 -4.61
C THR A 6 -10.10 -27.04 -4.25
N GLN A 7 -10.70 -28.07 -3.64
CA GLN A 7 -12.10 -28.03 -3.20
C GLN A 7 -12.33 -27.01 -2.08
N LEU A 8 -11.39 -26.90 -1.12
CA LEU A 8 -11.47 -25.92 -0.04
C LEU A 8 -11.37 -24.50 -0.60
N LEU A 9 -10.41 -24.24 -1.46
CA LEU A 9 -10.22 -22.93 -2.10
C LEU A 9 -11.43 -22.52 -2.94
N SER A 10 -12.05 -23.46 -3.66
CA SER A 10 -13.29 -23.21 -4.42
C SER A 10 -14.46 -22.84 -3.49
N LYS A 11 -14.62 -23.53 -2.36
CA LYS A 11 -15.65 -23.18 -1.37
C LYS A 11 -15.43 -21.80 -0.75
N ILE A 12 -14.18 -21.44 -0.47
CA ILE A 12 -13.83 -20.11 0.06
C ILE A 12 -14.17 -19.04 -0.99
N LYS A 13 -13.81 -19.26 -2.27
CA LYS A 13 -14.18 -18.36 -3.36
C LYS A 13 -15.69 -18.16 -3.44
N MET A 14 -16.47 -19.23 -3.49
CA MET A 14 -17.93 -19.16 -3.55
C MET A 14 -18.51 -18.35 -2.38
N LYS A 15 -18.05 -18.63 -1.14
CA LYS A 15 -18.51 -17.91 0.03
C LYS A 15 -18.16 -16.42 0.00
N LEU A 16 -16.99 -16.09 -0.57
CA LEU A 16 -16.58 -14.70 -0.75
C LEU A 16 -17.44 -14.01 -1.82
N GLU A 17 -17.70 -14.67 -2.95
CA GLU A 17 -18.62 -14.18 -3.99
C GLU A 17 -20.05 -13.97 -3.48
N GLU A 18 -20.57 -14.89 -2.65
CA GLU A 18 -21.86 -14.75 -1.97
C GLU A 18 -21.92 -13.51 -1.09
N THR A 19 -20.82 -13.15 -0.41
CA THR A 19 -20.73 -11.93 0.42
C THR A 19 -20.95 -10.66 -0.42
N PHE A 20 -20.62 -10.71 -1.71
CA PHE A 20 -20.86 -9.63 -2.69
C PHE A 20 -22.14 -9.83 -3.51
N GLY A 21 -23.08 -10.68 -3.04
CA GLY A 21 -24.38 -10.90 -3.68
C GLY A 21 -24.41 -11.99 -4.76
N GLY A 22 -23.35 -12.76 -4.94
CA GLY A 22 -23.31 -13.95 -5.80
C GLY A 22 -23.21 -13.70 -7.31
N ASN A 23 -23.29 -12.44 -7.76
CA ASN A 23 -23.25 -12.05 -9.18
C ASN A 23 -22.08 -11.10 -9.50
N LEU A 24 -20.98 -11.23 -8.74
CA LEU A 24 -19.81 -10.39 -8.92
C LEU A 24 -19.08 -10.79 -10.20
N HIS A 25 -18.92 -9.85 -11.15
CA HIS A 25 -18.11 -10.03 -12.36
C HIS A 25 -16.66 -9.68 -12.10
N GLU A 26 -16.40 -8.56 -11.43
CA GLU A 26 -15.06 -8.08 -11.12
C GLU A 26 -15.11 -7.12 -9.94
N LEU A 27 -14.13 -7.22 -9.06
CA LEU A 27 -13.90 -6.31 -7.94
C LEU A 27 -12.72 -5.39 -8.27
N ILE A 28 -12.96 -4.10 -8.39
CA ILE A 28 -11.90 -3.10 -8.61
C ILE A 28 -11.45 -2.54 -7.26
N ILE A 29 -10.20 -2.76 -6.92
CA ILE A 29 -9.59 -2.33 -5.65
C ILE A 29 -8.69 -1.13 -5.93
N GLY A 30 -8.95 0.00 -5.26
CA GLY A 30 -8.19 1.22 -5.45
C GLY A 30 -8.22 2.14 -4.24
N GLY A 31 -7.54 3.30 -4.34
CA GLY A 31 -7.48 4.30 -3.28
C GLY A 31 -6.41 4.07 -2.21
N ALA A 32 -5.96 2.83 -2.00
CA ALA A 32 -4.83 2.49 -1.13
C ALA A 32 -4.09 1.27 -1.69
N ALA A 33 -2.86 1.05 -1.24
CA ALA A 33 -2.11 -0.14 -1.61
C ALA A 33 -2.82 -1.41 -1.09
N LEU A 34 -3.03 -2.37 -1.97
CA LEU A 34 -3.55 -3.68 -1.58
C LEU A 34 -2.47 -4.45 -0.83
N ASN A 35 -2.83 -5.05 0.30
CA ASN A 35 -1.92 -5.92 1.05
C ASN A 35 -1.47 -7.09 0.16
N LYS A 36 -0.15 -7.34 0.12
CA LYS A 36 0.46 -8.33 -0.78
C LYS A 36 0.02 -9.76 -0.52
N GLU A 37 -0.25 -10.12 0.74
CA GLU A 37 -0.76 -11.45 1.09
C GLU A 37 -2.21 -11.63 0.65
N VAL A 38 -3.02 -10.57 0.81
CA VAL A 38 -4.40 -10.55 0.31
C VAL A 38 -4.41 -10.67 -1.22
N GLU A 39 -3.56 -9.94 -1.92
CA GLU A 39 -3.41 -10.06 -3.39
C GLU A 39 -3.07 -11.50 -3.80
N GLN A 40 -2.07 -12.10 -3.15
CA GLN A 40 -1.67 -13.48 -3.43
C GLN A 40 -2.78 -14.48 -3.12
N PHE A 41 -3.51 -14.27 -2.03
CA PHE A 41 -4.63 -15.12 -1.65
C PHE A 41 -5.77 -15.02 -2.66
N LEU A 42 -6.18 -13.83 -3.07
CA LEU A 42 -7.22 -13.63 -4.08
C LEU A 42 -6.82 -14.28 -5.42
N LYS A 43 -5.57 -14.17 -5.83
CA LYS A 43 -5.03 -14.88 -7.00
C LYS A 43 -5.08 -16.40 -6.82
N LYS A 44 -4.68 -16.90 -5.65
CA LYS A 44 -4.68 -18.35 -5.35
C LYS A 44 -6.07 -18.97 -5.44
N ILE A 45 -7.12 -18.26 -4.99
CA ILE A 45 -8.50 -18.72 -5.11
C ILE A 45 -9.15 -18.37 -6.45
N ASN A 46 -8.40 -17.76 -7.37
CA ASN A 46 -8.89 -17.28 -8.66
C ASN A 46 -10.14 -16.37 -8.50
N PHE A 47 -10.09 -15.43 -7.56
CA PHE A 47 -11.14 -14.44 -7.35
C PHE A 47 -11.05 -13.33 -8.40
N PRO A 48 -12.18 -12.87 -8.98
CA PRO A 48 -12.15 -11.88 -10.05
C PRO A 48 -11.91 -10.48 -9.49
N PHE A 49 -10.65 -10.09 -9.35
CA PHE A 49 -10.29 -8.74 -8.88
C PHE A 49 -9.25 -8.09 -9.79
N THR A 50 -9.24 -6.78 -9.78
CA THR A 50 -8.18 -5.94 -10.33
C THR A 50 -7.79 -4.84 -9.37
N VAL A 51 -6.62 -4.25 -9.60
CA VAL A 51 -6.14 -3.10 -8.86
C VAL A 51 -6.10 -1.90 -9.80
N GLY A 52 -6.62 -0.76 -9.33
CA GLY A 52 -6.56 0.52 -10.02
C GLY A 52 -5.78 1.55 -9.21
N TYR A 53 -5.09 2.43 -9.94
CA TYR A 53 -4.38 3.57 -9.37
C TYR A 53 -4.88 4.85 -10.00
N GLY A 54 -4.97 5.87 -9.16
CA GLY A 54 -5.37 7.20 -9.59
C GLY A 54 -5.48 8.18 -8.44
N MET A 55 -5.87 9.39 -8.80
CA MET A 55 -6.01 10.51 -7.88
C MET A 55 -7.04 11.50 -8.43
N THR A 56 -7.57 12.35 -7.57
CA THR A 56 -8.60 13.34 -7.95
C THR A 56 -8.15 14.20 -9.11
N GLU A 57 -6.87 14.56 -9.15
CA GLU A 57 -6.22 15.36 -10.20
C GLU A 57 -6.21 14.68 -11.58
N CYS A 58 -6.59 13.39 -11.66
CA CYS A 58 -6.67 12.59 -12.90
C CYS A 58 -8.07 12.05 -13.20
N SER A 59 -9.13 12.52 -12.56
CA SER A 59 -10.56 12.30 -12.84
C SER A 59 -11.07 10.85 -12.87
N PRO A 60 -10.83 9.96 -11.92
CA PRO A 60 -9.70 9.85 -11.01
C PRO A 60 -8.63 8.85 -11.47
N VAL A 61 -8.85 8.05 -12.55
CA VAL A 61 -8.08 6.83 -12.86
C VAL A 61 -6.92 7.11 -13.81
N ILE A 62 -5.75 6.63 -13.43
CA ILE A 62 -4.51 6.66 -14.23
C ILE A 62 -4.25 5.28 -14.83
N SER A 63 -4.40 4.22 -14.03
CA SER A 63 -4.19 2.84 -14.46
C SER A 63 -5.20 1.89 -13.85
N THR A 64 -5.51 0.84 -14.61
CA THR A 64 -6.28 -0.33 -14.18
C THR A 64 -6.01 -1.44 -15.19
N THR A 65 -6.51 -2.63 -14.89
CA THR A 65 -6.47 -3.74 -15.84
C THR A 65 -7.71 -4.61 -15.62
N VAL A 66 -7.80 -5.72 -16.31
CA VAL A 66 -8.87 -6.72 -16.13
C VAL A 66 -8.37 -7.83 -15.21
N ALA A 67 -9.28 -8.51 -14.51
CA ALA A 67 -8.95 -9.50 -13.47
C ALA A 67 -7.97 -10.60 -13.95
N TRP A 68 -8.05 -11.03 -15.20
CA TRP A 68 -7.15 -12.07 -15.75
C TRP A 68 -5.78 -11.56 -16.20
N ASN A 69 -5.54 -10.22 -16.16
CA ASN A 69 -4.27 -9.60 -16.58
C ASN A 69 -3.58 -8.84 -15.43
N VAL A 70 -3.89 -9.17 -14.19
CA VAL A 70 -3.28 -8.52 -13.01
C VAL A 70 -1.85 -9.02 -12.84
N LYS A 71 -0.86 -8.12 -13.02
CA LYS A 71 0.54 -8.40 -12.69
C LYS A 71 0.78 -8.23 -11.20
N LYS A 72 1.62 -9.11 -10.65
CA LYS A 72 1.98 -9.07 -9.22
C LYS A 72 2.61 -7.73 -8.83
N ASN A 73 2.11 -7.13 -7.75
CA ASN A 73 2.57 -5.84 -7.20
C ASN A 73 2.35 -4.64 -8.14
N SER A 74 1.70 -4.78 -9.29
CA SER A 74 1.35 -3.64 -10.12
C SER A 74 0.03 -3.01 -9.66
N VAL A 75 -0.16 -1.74 -9.98
CA VAL A 75 -1.42 -1.03 -9.77
C VAL A 75 -2.21 -0.86 -11.07
N GLY A 76 -2.03 -1.82 -11.98
CA GLY A 76 -2.70 -1.87 -13.27
C GLY A 76 -1.89 -1.30 -14.43
N GLN A 77 -2.44 -1.44 -15.62
CA GLN A 77 -1.87 -0.93 -16.86
C GLN A 77 -2.32 0.50 -17.10
N LEU A 78 -1.42 1.37 -17.53
CA LEU A 78 -1.70 2.77 -17.87
C LEU A 78 -2.83 2.85 -18.90
N LEU A 79 -3.83 3.69 -18.63
CA LEU A 79 -4.96 3.88 -19.53
C LEU A 79 -4.51 4.40 -20.92
N PRO A 80 -5.23 4.08 -22.01
CA PRO A 80 -4.86 4.46 -23.36
C PRO A 80 -4.76 5.98 -23.58
N ASN A 81 -5.55 6.76 -22.85
CA ASN A 81 -5.58 8.23 -22.90
C ASN A 81 -4.56 8.91 -21.97
N CYS A 82 -3.70 8.11 -21.31
CA CYS A 82 -2.67 8.58 -20.41
C CYS A 82 -1.27 8.22 -20.91
N GLU A 83 -0.34 9.13 -20.67
CA GLU A 83 1.09 8.91 -20.78
C GLU A 83 1.72 9.00 -19.39
N ALA A 84 2.77 8.24 -19.14
CA ALA A 84 3.50 8.30 -17.89
C ALA A 84 5.00 8.20 -18.12
N LYS A 85 5.77 8.85 -17.27
CA LYS A 85 7.24 8.76 -17.19
C LYS A 85 7.70 8.84 -15.76
N THR A 86 8.92 8.39 -15.50
CA THR A 86 9.57 8.53 -14.20
C THR A 86 10.61 9.65 -14.27
N VAL A 87 10.53 10.60 -13.34
CA VAL A 87 11.48 11.71 -13.21
C VAL A 87 12.00 11.72 -11.77
N ASP A 88 13.29 11.48 -11.57
CA ASP A 88 13.90 11.36 -10.23
C ASP A 88 13.15 10.40 -9.29
N GLY A 89 12.68 9.28 -9.84
CA GLY A 89 11.90 8.26 -9.12
C GLY A 89 10.42 8.59 -8.94
N GLU A 90 9.99 9.82 -9.23
CA GLU A 90 8.58 10.24 -9.17
C GLU A 90 7.85 9.92 -10.47
N LEU A 91 6.65 9.37 -10.35
CA LEU A 91 5.77 9.12 -11.48
C LEU A 91 5.11 10.43 -11.93
N TRP A 92 5.31 10.82 -13.19
CA TRP A 92 4.66 11.94 -13.83
C TRP A 92 3.68 11.44 -14.88
N VAL A 93 2.50 12.04 -14.91
CA VAL A 93 1.40 11.62 -15.80
C VAL A 93 0.90 12.77 -16.65
N ARG A 94 0.54 12.48 -17.90
CA ARG A 94 -0.08 13.41 -18.83
C ARG A 94 -1.24 12.72 -19.53
N GLY A 95 -2.32 13.46 -19.82
CA GLY A 95 -3.47 12.94 -20.57
C GLY A 95 -4.70 13.82 -20.44
N SER A 96 -5.74 13.48 -21.17
CA SER A 96 -7.00 14.24 -21.20
C SER A 96 -7.77 14.23 -19.87
N SER A 97 -7.47 13.29 -18.98
CA SER A 97 -8.07 13.19 -17.65
C SER A 97 -7.36 14.04 -16.59
N VAL A 98 -6.18 14.60 -16.90
CA VAL A 98 -5.43 15.44 -15.98
C VAL A 98 -6.12 16.78 -15.79
N MET A 99 -6.24 17.24 -14.54
CA MET A 99 -6.85 18.52 -14.18
C MET A 99 -6.18 19.70 -14.89
N GLN A 100 -6.93 20.78 -15.05
CA GLN A 100 -6.37 22.06 -15.54
C GLN A 100 -5.64 22.84 -14.43
N GLY A 101 -5.93 22.56 -13.18
CA GLY A 101 -5.31 23.18 -12.01
C GLY A 101 -6.21 23.19 -10.79
N TYR A 102 -5.68 23.66 -9.67
CA TYR A 102 -6.42 23.85 -8.45
C TYR A 102 -7.16 25.19 -8.47
N TYR A 103 -8.44 25.18 -8.11
CA TYR A 103 -9.28 26.37 -8.14
C TYR A 103 -8.76 27.48 -7.21
N LYS A 104 -8.48 28.65 -7.78
CA LYS A 104 -7.91 29.82 -7.10
C LYS A 104 -6.56 29.57 -6.38
N MET A 105 -5.80 28.56 -6.81
CA MET A 105 -4.51 28.19 -6.22
C MET A 105 -3.45 28.08 -7.34
N PRO A 106 -2.99 29.21 -7.90
CA PRO A 106 -2.07 29.19 -9.06
C PRO A 106 -0.68 28.67 -8.71
N GLU A 107 -0.17 28.95 -7.51
CA GLU A 107 1.17 28.51 -7.11
C GLU A 107 1.23 26.99 -6.87
N GLU A 108 0.19 26.44 -6.24
CA GLU A 108 0.05 24.99 -6.05
C GLU A 108 -0.13 24.30 -7.40
N THR A 109 -0.89 24.91 -8.31
CA THR A 109 -1.06 24.42 -9.67
C THR A 109 0.28 24.38 -10.41
N LYS A 110 1.06 25.45 -10.36
CA LYS A 110 2.39 25.52 -10.97
C LYS A 110 3.37 24.50 -10.39
N THR A 111 3.22 24.19 -9.11
CA THR A 111 4.02 23.17 -8.45
C THR A 111 3.64 21.77 -8.90
N ALA A 112 2.34 21.50 -9.03
CA ALA A 112 1.80 20.19 -9.42
C ALA A 112 1.90 19.92 -10.93
N LEU A 113 1.75 20.94 -11.77
CA LEU A 113 1.77 20.83 -13.23
C LEU A 113 3.04 21.47 -13.81
N LYS A 114 3.88 20.67 -14.47
CA LYS A 114 5.14 21.11 -15.10
C LYS A 114 5.15 20.69 -16.56
N ASP A 115 5.21 21.63 -17.47
CA ASP A 115 5.29 21.38 -18.92
C ASP A 115 4.22 20.40 -19.43
N GLY A 116 2.98 20.53 -18.92
CA GLY A 116 1.85 19.66 -19.26
C GLY A 116 1.85 18.29 -18.59
N TRP A 117 2.74 18.05 -17.63
CA TRP A 117 2.80 16.84 -16.82
C TRP A 117 2.35 17.10 -15.39
N LEU A 118 1.52 16.23 -14.87
CA LEU A 118 1.19 16.19 -13.45
C LEU A 118 2.27 15.45 -12.67
N CYS A 119 2.90 16.13 -11.72
CA CYS A 119 3.79 15.54 -10.72
C CYS A 119 2.92 14.87 -9.66
N THR A 120 2.82 13.54 -9.67
CA THR A 120 1.86 12.82 -8.81
C THR A 120 2.24 12.82 -7.33
N GLY A 121 3.51 13.06 -7.01
CA GLY A 121 4.08 12.87 -5.69
C GLY A 121 4.23 11.40 -5.31
N ASP A 122 3.84 10.46 -6.17
CA ASP A 122 4.05 9.02 -5.96
C ASP A 122 5.36 8.58 -6.61
N LEU A 123 6.12 7.77 -5.91
CA LEU A 123 7.33 7.13 -6.42
C LEU A 123 6.98 5.83 -7.10
N GLY A 124 7.63 5.57 -8.23
CA GLY A 124 7.35 4.36 -8.98
C GLY A 124 7.93 4.37 -10.38
N TYR A 125 7.56 3.36 -11.14
CA TYR A 125 7.98 3.20 -12.53
C TYR A 125 6.91 2.53 -13.38
N VAL A 126 7.09 2.62 -14.69
CA VAL A 126 6.25 1.97 -15.70
C VAL A 126 7.09 0.96 -16.44
N ASP A 127 6.62 -0.28 -16.57
CA ASP A 127 7.31 -1.31 -17.36
C ASP A 127 7.03 -1.18 -18.88
N GLU A 128 7.71 -2.00 -19.68
CA GLU A 128 7.57 -2.01 -21.15
C GLU A 128 6.16 -2.35 -21.62
N GLU A 129 5.39 -3.11 -20.83
CA GLU A 129 4.00 -3.43 -21.10
C GLU A 129 3.03 -2.38 -20.53
N ARG A 130 3.56 -1.25 -20.06
CA ARG A 130 2.80 -0.11 -19.50
C ARG A 130 2.11 -0.40 -18.16
N PHE A 131 2.55 -1.39 -17.38
CA PHE A 131 2.11 -1.57 -16.01
C PHE A 131 2.83 -0.62 -15.07
N ILE A 132 2.08 -0.04 -14.12
CA ILE A 132 2.60 0.88 -13.12
C ILE A 132 2.90 0.13 -11.82
N TYR A 133 4.07 0.43 -11.24
CA TYR A 133 4.53 -0.10 -9.96
C TYR A 133 4.85 1.06 -9.03
N LEU A 134 4.13 1.17 -7.92
CA LEU A 134 4.36 2.20 -6.91
C LEU A 134 5.31 1.68 -5.83
N THR A 135 6.25 2.52 -5.41
CA THR A 135 7.27 2.20 -4.40
C THR A 135 7.17 3.06 -3.15
N GLY A 136 6.35 4.11 -3.16
CA GLY A 136 6.11 4.98 -2.01
C GLY A 136 5.58 6.35 -2.39
N ARG A 137 5.63 7.27 -1.41
CA ARG A 137 5.27 8.68 -1.58
C ARG A 137 6.50 9.57 -1.35
N LYS A 138 6.78 10.48 -2.27
CA LYS A 138 7.92 11.40 -2.22
C LYS A 138 7.97 12.19 -0.91
N LYS A 139 6.83 12.74 -0.47
CA LYS A 139 6.70 13.52 0.76
C LYS A 139 6.86 12.71 2.05
N ASN A 140 6.72 11.40 1.98
CA ASN A 140 6.80 10.51 3.13
C ASN A 140 8.18 9.87 3.27
N LEU A 141 9.06 10.03 2.27
CA LEU A 141 10.40 9.44 2.33
C LEU A 141 11.10 9.83 3.62
N ILE A 142 11.62 8.83 4.30
CA ILE A 142 12.57 9.00 5.40
C ILE A 142 13.94 9.16 4.77
N ILE A 143 14.57 10.30 4.99
CA ILE A 143 15.95 10.53 4.57
C ILE A 143 16.85 10.20 5.75
N THR A 144 17.59 9.11 5.65
CA THR A 144 18.51 8.69 6.71
C THR A 144 19.69 9.64 6.85
N LYS A 145 20.41 9.56 7.96
CA LYS A 145 21.63 10.37 8.20
C LYS A 145 22.70 10.20 7.12
N ASN A 146 22.70 9.08 6.41
CA ASN A 146 23.63 8.77 5.33
C ASN A 146 23.11 9.20 3.95
N GLY A 147 21.95 9.89 3.88
CA GLY A 147 21.35 10.35 2.64
C GLY A 147 20.53 9.27 1.89
N GLU A 148 20.34 8.09 2.47
CA GLU A 148 19.53 7.03 1.86
C GLU A 148 18.03 7.33 1.98
N ASN A 149 17.29 7.05 0.94
CA ASN A 149 15.84 7.20 0.89
C ASN A 149 15.15 5.90 1.29
N VAL A 150 14.29 5.95 2.30
CA VAL A 150 13.50 4.82 2.77
C VAL A 150 12.01 5.15 2.65
N SER A 151 11.26 4.35 1.90
CA SER A 151 9.81 4.45 1.86
C SER A 151 9.22 3.80 3.12
N PRO A 152 8.57 4.55 4.00
CA PRO A 152 7.93 3.97 5.17
C PRO A 152 6.82 2.99 4.81
N GLU A 153 6.11 3.20 3.69
CA GLU A 153 5.05 2.33 3.22
C GLU A 153 5.56 0.91 2.91
N GLU A 154 6.81 0.78 2.44
CA GLU A 154 7.42 -0.54 2.22
C GLU A 154 7.56 -1.32 3.53
N LEU A 155 7.99 -0.64 4.60
CA LEU A 155 8.17 -1.23 5.91
C LEU A 155 6.81 -1.55 6.56
N GLU A 156 5.88 -0.62 6.49
CA GLU A 156 4.51 -0.77 6.99
C GLU A 156 3.81 -1.97 6.35
N ASN A 157 3.91 -2.11 5.03
CA ASN A 157 3.33 -3.25 4.30
C ASN A 157 3.92 -4.60 4.76
N LYS A 158 5.20 -4.64 5.14
CA LYS A 158 5.82 -5.87 5.65
C LYS A 158 5.35 -6.18 7.07
N LEU A 159 5.28 -5.20 7.95
CA LEU A 159 4.81 -5.39 9.32
C LEU A 159 3.32 -5.73 9.36
N SER A 160 2.51 -5.14 8.49
CA SER A 160 1.06 -5.42 8.37
C SER A 160 0.74 -6.83 7.87
N SER A 161 1.72 -7.64 7.48
CA SER A 161 1.50 -9.06 7.16
C SER A 161 1.24 -9.89 8.42
N SER A 162 1.68 -9.44 9.58
CA SER A 162 1.35 -10.08 10.86
C SER A 162 -0.08 -9.76 11.29
N ARG A 163 -0.85 -10.79 11.65
CA ARG A 163 -2.21 -10.62 12.19
C ARG A 163 -2.25 -9.89 13.54
N LEU A 164 -1.12 -9.82 14.23
CA LEU A 164 -1.01 -9.07 15.48
C LEU A 164 -0.97 -7.55 15.24
N VAL A 165 -0.69 -7.11 14.01
CA VAL A 165 -0.61 -5.70 13.62
C VAL A 165 -1.93 -5.27 13.00
N GLN A 166 -2.75 -4.52 13.71
CA GLN A 166 -3.98 -3.94 13.17
C GLN A 166 -3.68 -2.68 12.35
N GLU A 167 -2.84 -1.81 12.90
CA GLU A 167 -2.38 -0.59 12.22
C GLU A 167 -0.91 -0.34 12.52
N VAL A 168 -0.19 0.22 11.56
CA VAL A 168 1.22 0.58 11.73
C VAL A 168 1.54 1.86 10.99
N LEU A 169 2.39 2.66 11.60
CA LEU A 169 3.00 3.86 11.04
C LEU A 169 4.50 3.79 11.26
N VAL A 170 5.26 3.93 10.17
CA VAL A 170 6.73 4.02 10.24
C VAL A 170 7.15 5.45 9.97
N ARG A 171 8.06 5.97 10.78
CA ARG A 171 8.60 7.33 10.65
C ARG A 171 10.05 7.40 11.08
N GLU A 172 10.69 8.51 10.80
CA GLU A 172 11.96 8.89 11.42
C GLU A 172 11.66 9.55 12.76
N ALA A 173 12.33 9.09 13.81
CA ALA A 173 12.28 9.72 15.14
C ALA A 173 13.69 9.70 15.76
N LYS A 174 14.18 10.85 16.19
CA LYS A 174 15.50 10.99 16.84
C LYS A 174 16.68 10.39 16.04
N GLY A 175 16.55 10.40 14.71
CA GLY A 175 17.60 9.92 13.79
C GLY A 175 17.60 8.41 13.55
N VAL A 176 16.54 7.71 13.93
CA VAL A 176 16.34 6.28 13.68
C VAL A 176 14.96 6.02 13.10
N ILE A 177 14.81 4.88 12.43
CA ILE A 177 13.50 4.43 11.95
C ILE A 177 12.75 3.82 13.14
N GLU A 178 11.56 4.33 13.37
CA GLU A 178 10.64 3.94 14.43
C GLU A 178 9.35 3.37 13.83
N ALA A 179 8.88 2.24 14.35
CA ALA A 179 7.57 1.69 14.05
C ALA A 179 6.63 1.94 15.24
N GLU A 180 5.52 2.59 14.96
CA GLU A 180 4.42 2.82 15.89
C GLU A 180 3.27 1.88 15.49
N ILE A 181 2.89 0.94 16.39
CA ILE A 181 1.97 -0.16 16.08
C ILE A 181 0.77 -0.11 17.03
N TYR A 182 -0.42 -0.16 16.45
CA TYR A 182 -1.64 -0.51 17.16
C TYR A 182 -1.94 -2.00 16.95
N PRO A 183 -1.90 -2.82 18.01
CA PRO A 183 -2.08 -4.27 17.88
C PRO A 183 -3.55 -4.66 17.71
N ASP A 184 -3.81 -5.81 17.08
CA ASP A 184 -5.11 -6.45 17.08
C ASP A 184 -5.34 -7.15 18.43
N GLU A 185 -6.09 -6.49 19.31
CA GLU A 185 -6.38 -6.99 20.66
C GLU A 185 -7.17 -8.31 20.65
N GLU A 186 -8.09 -8.49 19.70
CA GLU A 186 -8.84 -9.75 19.61
C GLU A 186 -7.94 -10.91 19.23
N TYR A 187 -7.05 -10.67 18.26
CA TYR A 187 -6.08 -11.68 17.85
C TYR A 187 -5.08 -11.96 18.98
N ALA A 188 -4.57 -10.94 19.65
CA ALA A 188 -3.68 -11.07 20.80
C ALA A 188 -4.29 -11.98 21.88
N LYS A 189 -5.53 -11.71 22.30
CA LYS A 189 -6.27 -12.53 23.28
C LYS A 189 -6.46 -13.96 22.81
N LYS A 190 -6.76 -14.20 21.54
CA LYS A 190 -6.89 -15.56 20.96
C LYS A 190 -5.56 -16.33 20.97
N GLN A 191 -4.42 -15.63 20.99
CA GLN A 191 -3.08 -16.22 21.10
C GLN A 191 -2.61 -16.35 22.56
N GLY A 192 -3.41 -15.97 23.55
CA GLY A 192 -3.05 -16.00 24.96
C GLY A 192 -2.13 -14.87 25.40
N LEU A 193 -2.04 -13.79 24.61
CA LEU A 193 -1.26 -12.59 24.93
C LEU A 193 -2.19 -11.60 25.66
N GLU A 194 -2.27 -11.76 26.99
CA GLU A 194 -3.18 -10.96 27.82
C GLU A 194 -2.54 -9.68 28.37
N ARG A 195 -1.20 -9.68 28.48
CA ARG A 195 -0.44 -8.56 29.05
C ARG A 195 0.25 -7.77 27.94
N GLU A 196 0.31 -6.46 28.11
CA GLU A 196 1.00 -5.58 27.17
C GLU A 196 2.45 -6.00 26.90
N GLU A 197 3.14 -6.50 27.93
CA GLU A 197 4.53 -6.96 27.81
C GLU A 197 4.65 -8.21 26.89
N GLU A 198 3.68 -9.09 26.90
CA GLU A 198 3.64 -10.27 26.02
C GLU A 198 3.42 -9.85 24.57
N VAL A 199 2.52 -8.89 24.33
CA VAL A 199 2.30 -8.30 23.01
C VAL A 199 3.57 -7.60 22.53
N ARG A 200 4.25 -6.86 23.41
CA ARG A 200 5.51 -6.19 23.11
C ARG A 200 6.60 -7.16 22.66
N VAL A 201 6.75 -8.26 23.35
CA VAL A 201 7.74 -9.30 23.01
C VAL A 201 7.48 -9.88 21.62
N GLU A 202 6.22 -10.17 21.29
CA GLU A 202 5.88 -10.73 19.97
C GLU A 202 6.05 -9.70 18.85
N LEU A 203 5.67 -8.44 19.06
CA LEU A 203 5.90 -7.37 18.10
C LEU A 203 7.40 -7.08 17.90
N GLN A 204 8.21 -7.19 18.98
CA GLN A 204 9.65 -7.02 18.87
C GLN A 204 10.28 -8.17 18.04
N LYS A 205 9.83 -9.41 18.23
CA LYS A 205 10.27 -10.54 17.38
C LYS A 205 9.96 -10.29 15.90
N LEU A 206 8.77 -9.78 15.59
CA LEU A 206 8.39 -9.42 14.22
C LEU A 206 9.36 -8.39 13.62
N ILE A 207 9.73 -7.36 14.39
CA ILE A 207 10.71 -6.35 13.97
C ILE A 207 12.10 -6.98 13.79
N ASP A 208 12.51 -7.84 14.70
CA ASP A 208 13.82 -8.50 14.65
C ASP A 208 13.93 -9.42 13.42
N GLU A 209 12.88 -10.17 13.10
CA GLU A 209 12.78 -10.97 11.87
C GLU A 209 12.88 -10.11 10.61
N TYR A 210 12.14 -9.00 10.56
CA TYR A 210 12.27 -8.04 9.49
C TYR A 210 13.71 -7.52 9.37
N ASN A 211 14.32 -7.13 10.49
CA ASN A 211 15.66 -6.55 10.55
C ASN A 211 16.77 -7.51 10.12
N GLN A 212 16.58 -8.83 10.29
CA GLN A 212 17.55 -9.84 9.85
C GLN A 212 17.75 -9.83 8.33
N GLY A 213 16.66 -9.59 7.55
CA GLY A 213 16.71 -9.54 6.10
C GLY A 213 16.87 -8.13 5.51
N ALA A 214 16.82 -7.08 6.34
CA ALA A 214 16.84 -5.70 5.90
C ALA A 214 18.26 -5.14 5.82
N PRO A 215 18.59 -4.32 4.80
CA PRO A 215 19.83 -3.56 4.77
C PRO A 215 19.87 -2.58 5.96
N ALA A 216 21.08 -2.23 6.41
CA ALA A 216 21.29 -1.46 7.64
C ALA A 216 20.48 -0.16 7.70
N TYR A 217 20.38 0.55 6.58
CA TYR A 217 19.65 1.83 6.49
C TYR A 217 18.11 1.70 6.53
N LYS A 218 17.56 0.48 6.41
CA LYS A 218 16.13 0.20 6.50
C LYS A 218 15.73 -0.46 7.82
N LYS A 219 16.67 -0.72 8.72
CA LYS A 219 16.36 -1.38 10.00
C LYS A 219 15.53 -0.49 10.91
N ILE A 220 14.56 -1.09 11.56
CA ILE A 220 13.71 -0.45 12.56
C ILE A 220 14.39 -0.61 13.92
N TYR A 221 14.64 0.50 14.61
CA TYR A 221 15.37 0.53 15.87
C TYR A 221 14.50 0.89 17.07
N SER A 222 13.28 1.35 16.85
CA SER A 222 12.37 1.75 17.92
C SER A 222 10.98 1.19 17.65
N LEU A 223 10.34 0.65 18.69
CA LEU A 223 8.96 0.18 18.69
C LEU A 223 8.15 0.95 19.72
N ILE A 224 7.08 1.59 19.26
CA ILE A 224 6.04 2.16 20.11
C ILE A 224 4.76 1.35 19.93
N ILE A 225 4.16 0.93 21.05
CA ILE A 225 2.85 0.27 21.04
C ILE A 225 1.80 1.32 21.41
N ARG A 226 0.76 1.41 20.61
CA ARG A 226 -0.36 2.31 20.85
C ARG A 226 -1.47 1.61 21.62
N GLU A 227 -2.11 2.36 22.47
CA GLU A 227 -3.33 1.94 23.17
C GLU A 227 -4.60 2.25 22.36
N LYS A 228 -4.49 3.08 21.32
CA LYS A 228 -5.63 3.55 20.50
C LYS A 228 -5.27 3.55 19.02
N GLU A 229 -6.28 3.34 18.19
CA GLU A 229 -6.16 3.49 16.73
C GLU A 229 -5.57 4.84 16.33
N PHE A 230 -4.93 4.87 15.16
CA PHE A 230 -4.48 6.12 14.57
C PHE A 230 -5.67 7.00 14.14
N GLU A 231 -5.48 8.31 14.18
CA GLU A 231 -6.39 9.23 13.53
C GLU A 231 -6.40 8.97 12.01
N LYS A 232 -7.60 8.98 11.44
CA LYS A 232 -7.81 8.69 10.02
C LYS A 232 -8.42 9.87 9.29
N THR A 233 -8.13 9.97 8.01
CA THR A 233 -8.82 10.87 7.08
C THR A 233 -10.25 10.38 6.83
N ALA A 234 -11.07 11.21 6.15
CA ALA A 234 -12.41 10.78 5.70
C ALA A 234 -12.37 9.52 4.80
N SER A 235 -11.27 9.29 4.09
CA SER A 235 -11.01 8.10 3.29
C SER A 235 -10.37 6.94 4.06
N ARG A 236 -10.39 6.99 5.41
CA ARG A 236 -9.84 5.99 6.34
C ARG A 236 -8.34 5.73 6.22
N LYS A 237 -7.59 6.65 5.64
CA LYS A 237 -6.11 6.57 5.63
C LYS A 237 -5.56 7.14 6.94
N ILE A 238 -4.55 6.49 7.51
CA ILE A 238 -3.84 6.98 8.70
C ILE A 238 -3.26 8.36 8.39
N LYS A 239 -3.53 9.33 9.28
CA LYS A 239 -2.90 10.64 9.23
C LYS A 239 -1.46 10.50 9.73
N ARG A 240 -0.51 10.88 8.90
CA ARG A 240 0.90 10.80 9.27
C ARG A 240 1.37 11.99 10.11
N TYR A 241 0.64 13.13 10.01
CA TYR A 241 0.95 14.40 10.70
C TYR A 241 -0.33 15.21 10.86
#